data_7fa4d75dfdf84e636e2df65ba113d984
#
_entry.id   7fa4d75dfdf84e636e2df65ba113d984
#
_cell.length_a   1.000
_cell.length_b   1.000
_cell.length_c   1.000
_cell.angle_alpha   90.00
_cell.angle_beta   90.00
_cell.angle_gamma   90.00
#
_symmetry.space_group_name_H-M   'P 1'
#
loop_
_entity.id
_entity.type
_entity.pdbx_description
1 polymer ?
#
loop_
_entity_poly.entity_id
_entity_poly.type
_entity_poly.pdbx_seq_one_letter_code
_entity_poly.pdbx_strand_id
1 'polypeptide(L)'
;MGMPPLGDQELELLRFITEHSPITVREAYENYGKDRGLARTTILTMMERLRNKGYLTRSEGKGANEYSACLTRSALMRGVVRGFVKETLGGTLSPFVAYIAEEASVSPQELEELKRLVEELESREEEN
;
A
#
# COMPACT_ATOMS: atom_id res chain seq x y z
N MET A 1 14.32 -4.15 -8.16
CA MET A 1 13.37 -3.53 -9.08
C MET A 1 11.97 -3.52 -8.50
N GLY A 2 11.35 -2.37 -8.52
CA GLY A 2 10.00 -2.25 -8.02
C GLY A 2 8.97 -2.79 -9.00
N MET A 3 7.80 -3.11 -8.49
CA MET A 3 6.65 -3.46 -9.31
C MET A 3 6.14 -2.22 -10.04
N PRO A 4 5.39 -2.40 -11.14
CA PRO A 4 4.83 -1.25 -11.88
C PRO A 4 4.03 -0.32 -10.96
N PRO A 5 4.00 0.98 -11.26
CA PRO A 5 3.26 1.93 -10.43
C PRO A 5 1.77 1.69 -10.48
N LEU A 6 1.08 2.09 -9.41
CA LEU A 6 -0.36 1.96 -9.26
C LEU A 6 -1.04 3.32 -9.28
N GLY A 7 -2.19 3.38 -9.93
CA GLY A 7 -3.08 4.54 -9.81
C GLY A 7 -3.75 4.54 -8.44
N ASP A 8 -4.35 5.66 -8.07
CA ASP A 8 -4.98 5.82 -6.75
C ASP A 8 -6.07 4.79 -6.49
N GLN A 9 -6.90 4.52 -7.49
CA GLN A 9 -8.00 3.57 -7.35
C GLN A 9 -7.47 2.12 -7.24
N GLU A 10 -6.45 1.81 -8.00
CA GLU A 10 -5.80 0.49 -7.93
C GLU A 10 -5.17 0.27 -6.55
N LEU A 11 -4.53 1.29 -6.02
CA LEU A 11 -3.90 1.22 -4.70
C LEU A 11 -4.93 0.98 -3.60
N GLU A 12 -6.06 1.69 -3.64
CA GLU A 12 -7.13 1.51 -2.65
C GLU A 12 -7.68 0.09 -2.67
N LEU A 13 -7.95 -0.42 -3.88
CA LEU A 13 -8.46 -1.79 -4.01
C LEU A 13 -7.42 -2.80 -3.52
N LEU A 14 -6.16 -2.61 -3.89
CA LEU A 14 -5.11 -3.52 -3.45
C LEU A 14 -4.96 -3.52 -1.93
N ARG A 15 -5.03 -2.35 -1.29
CA ARG A 15 -5.02 -2.26 0.18
C ARG A 15 -6.13 -3.10 0.79
N PHE A 16 -7.33 -2.99 0.22
CA PHE A 16 -8.47 -3.78 0.69
C PHE A 16 -8.17 -5.29 0.54
N ILE A 17 -7.63 -5.68 -0.62
CA ILE A 17 -7.34 -7.09 -0.88
C ILE A 17 -6.25 -7.64 0.04
N THR A 18 -5.24 -6.85 0.40
CA THR A 18 -4.20 -7.33 1.31
C THR A 18 -4.77 -7.77 2.67
N GLU A 19 -5.90 -7.21 3.05
CA GLU A 19 -6.54 -7.52 4.33
C GLU A 19 -7.60 -8.62 4.23
N HIS A 20 -7.99 -8.99 3.01
CA HIS A 20 -9.12 -9.91 2.80
C HIS A 20 -8.78 -11.10 1.89
N SER A 21 -7.49 -11.30 1.59
CA SER A 21 -7.06 -12.43 0.77
C SER A 21 -7.27 -13.77 1.46
N PRO A 22 -7.63 -14.83 0.74
CA PRO A 22 -8.04 -14.83 -0.67
C PRO A 22 -9.46 -14.30 -0.85
N ILE A 23 -9.72 -13.70 -2.00
CA ILE A 23 -11.02 -13.06 -2.25
C ILE A 23 -11.45 -13.26 -3.72
N THR A 24 -12.76 -13.46 -3.92
CA THR A 24 -13.32 -13.53 -5.27
C THR A 24 -13.69 -12.14 -5.76
N VAL A 25 -13.91 -12.00 -7.08
CA VAL A 25 -14.40 -10.74 -7.64
C VAL A 25 -15.74 -10.36 -7.02
N ARG A 26 -16.63 -11.34 -6.82
CA ARG A 26 -17.93 -11.11 -6.21
C ARG A 26 -17.80 -10.52 -4.81
N GLU A 27 -16.93 -11.10 -3.99
CA GLU A 27 -16.70 -10.62 -2.62
C GLU A 27 -16.10 -9.22 -2.62
N ALA A 28 -15.16 -8.96 -3.53
CA ALA A 28 -14.56 -7.63 -3.66
C ALA A 28 -15.61 -6.60 -4.09
N TYR A 29 -16.50 -6.98 -4.99
CA TYR A 29 -17.60 -6.11 -5.39
C TYR A 29 -18.55 -5.84 -4.21
N GLU A 30 -18.99 -6.90 -3.53
CA GLU A 30 -19.95 -6.77 -2.42
C GLU A 30 -19.43 -5.95 -1.26
N ASN A 31 -18.16 -6.12 -0.92
CA ASN A 31 -17.58 -5.50 0.29
C ASN A 31 -16.79 -4.23 0.03
N TYR A 32 -16.46 -3.95 -1.23
CA TYR A 32 -15.65 -2.78 -1.58
C TYR A 32 -16.28 -1.97 -2.71
N GLY A 33 -16.53 -2.61 -3.86
CA GLY A 33 -16.92 -1.89 -5.08
C GLY A 33 -18.30 -1.27 -4.99
N LYS A 34 -19.24 -1.98 -4.43
CA LYS A 34 -20.64 -1.54 -4.33
C LYS A 34 -20.78 -0.19 -3.63
N ASP A 35 -20.11 -0.04 -2.49
CA ASP A 35 -20.17 1.20 -1.69
C ASP A 35 -19.51 2.39 -2.40
N ARG A 36 -18.64 2.10 -3.38
CA ARG A 36 -17.93 3.14 -4.14
C ARG A 36 -18.52 3.39 -5.52
N GLY A 37 -19.68 2.78 -5.78
CA GLY A 37 -20.37 2.95 -7.06
C GLY A 37 -19.66 2.29 -8.24
N LEU A 38 -18.80 1.31 -7.98
CA LEU A 38 -18.07 0.60 -9.03
C LEU A 38 -18.83 -0.63 -9.46
N ALA A 39 -18.92 -0.87 -10.76
CA ALA A 39 -19.55 -2.05 -11.31
C ALA A 39 -18.69 -3.28 -11.06
N ARG A 40 -19.32 -4.45 -11.02
CA ARG A 40 -18.62 -5.72 -10.85
C ARG A 40 -17.58 -5.96 -11.94
N THR A 41 -17.91 -5.59 -13.19
CA THR A 41 -17.00 -5.70 -14.33
C THR A 41 -15.78 -4.78 -14.15
N THR A 42 -15.98 -3.60 -13.56
CA THR A 42 -14.89 -2.68 -13.26
C THR A 42 -13.95 -3.30 -12.23
N ILE A 43 -14.50 -3.92 -11.19
CA ILE A 43 -13.71 -4.61 -10.17
C ILE A 43 -12.89 -5.73 -10.80
N LEU A 44 -13.51 -6.54 -11.66
CA LEU A 44 -12.81 -7.62 -12.36
C LEU A 44 -11.64 -7.06 -13.17
N THR A 45 -11.89 -5.99 -13.94
CA THR A 45 -10.84 -5.36 -14.76
C THR A 45 -9.68 -4.86 -13.89
N MET A 46 -10.00 -4.23 -12.77
CA MET A 46 -8.98 -3.72 -11.85
C MET A 46 -8.17 -4.86 -11.22
N MET A 47 -8.84 -5.94 -10.80
CA MET A 47 -8.17 -7.08 -10.21
C MET A 47 -7.26 -7.80 -11.21
N GLU A 48 -7.71 -7.94 -12.47
CA GLU A 48 -6.88 -8.52 -13.52
C GLU A 48 -5.69 -7.63 -13.86
N ARG A 49 -5.88 -6.31 -13.83
CA ARG A 49 -4.79 -5.38 -14.04
C ARG A 49 -3.74 -5.49 -12.92
N LEU A 50 -4.19 -5.59 -11.68
CA LEU A 50 -3.30 -5.80 -10.54
C LEU A 50 -2.55 -7.13 -10.64
N ARG A 51 -3.23 -8.18 -11.11
CA ARG A 51 -2.59 -9.47 -11.33
C ARG A 51 -1.52 -9.37 -12.41
N ASN A 52 -1.82 -8.71 -13.51
CA ASN A 52 -0.87 -8.54 -14.61
C ASN A 52 0.35 -7.73 -14.19
N LYS A 53 0.17 -6.79 -13.26
CA LYS A 53 1.29 -6.00 -12.71
C LYS A 53 2.09 -6.75 -11.65
N GLY A 54 1.65 -7.95 -11.26
CA GLY A 54 2.37 -8.79 -10.30
C GLY A 54 1.99 -8.61 -8.85
N TYR A 55 0.94 -7.81 -8.57
CA TYR A 55 0.50 -7.57 -7.19
C TYR A 55 -0.43 -8.64 -6.65
N LEU A 56 -1.10 -9.37 -7.53
CA LEU A 56 -2.03 -10.44 -7.15
C LEU A 56 -1.68 -11.74 -7.86
N THR A 57 -2.00 -12.84 -7.21
CA THR A 57 -2.05 -14.16 -7.86
C THR A 57 -3.51 -14.57 -7.92
N ARG A 58 -3.82 -15.47 -8.86
CA ARG A 58 -5.16 -15.99 -9.03
C ARG A 58 -5.09 -17.51 -9.00
N SER A 59 -6.01 -18.13 -8.26
CA SER A 59 -6.14 -19.58 -8.22
C SER A 59 -7.61 -19.97 -8.39
N GLU A 60 -7.84 -21.20 -8.80
CA GLU A 60 -9.19 -21.72 -8.90
C GLU A 60 -9.71 -22.07 -7.52
N GLY A 61 -10.82 -21.43 -7.13
CA GLY A 61 -11.53 -21.78 -5.92
C GLY A 61 -12.75 -22.63 -6.25
N LYS A 62 -13.57 -22.87 -5.25
CA LYS A 62 -14.81 -23.62 -5.42
C LYS A 62 -15.85 -22.75 -6.13
N GLY A 63 -15.96 -22.92 -7.45
CA GLY A 63 -16.94 -22.22 -8.25
C GLY A 63 -16.53 -20.86 -8.78
N ALA A 64 -15.42 -20.29 -8.31
CA ALA A 64 -14.95 -19.01 -8.77
C ALA A 64 -13.44 -18.87 -8.53
N ASN A 65 -12.78 -18.02 -9.32
CA ASN A 65 -11.37 -17.71 -9.12
C ASN A 65 -11.20 -16.89 -7.85
N GLU A 66 -10.14 -17.20 -7.11
CA GLU A 66 -9.76 -16.46 -5.92
C GLU A 66 -8.47 -15.72 -6.17
N TYR A 67 -8.40 -14.49 -5.70
CA TYR A 67 -7.22 -13.63 -5.82
C TYR A 67 -6.58 -13.44 -4.47
N SER A 68 -5.26 -13.46 -4.45
CA SER A 68 -4.50 -13.25 -3.22
C SER A 68 -3.42 -12.20 -3.46
N ALA A 69 -3.19 -11.35 -2.47
CA ALA A 69 -2.13 -10.36 -2.55
C ALA A 69 -0.77 -11.04 -2.45
N CYS A 70 0.18 -10.59 -3.28
CA CYS A 70 1.55 -11.09 -3.29
C CYS A 70 2.42 -10.44 -2.22
N LEU A 71 1.88 -9.47 -1.48
CA LEU A 71 2.62 -8.71 -0.49
C LEU A 71 1.70 -8.36 0.68
N THR A 72 2.30 -8.07 1.82
CA THR A 72 1.55 -7.64 2.99
C THR A 72 1.16 -6.16 2.84
N ARG A 73 0.18 -5.74 3.63
CA ARG A 73 -0.20 -4.33 3.69
C ARG A 73 1.02 -3.47 4.06
N SER A 74 1.81 -3.93 5.02
CA SER A 74 3.02 -3.20 5.45
C SER A 74 4.02 -3.01 4.31
N ALA A 75 4.28 -4.09 3.54
CA ALA A 75 5.18 -4.00 2.39
C ALA A 75 4.63 -3.06 1.32
N LEU A 76 3.31 -3.12 1.07
CA LEU A 76 2.66 -2.23 0.12
C LEU A 76 2.84 -0.77 0.54
N MET A 77 2.58 -0.46 1.80
CA MET A 77 2.67 0.92 2.30
C MET A 77 4.11 1.44 2.28
N ARG A 78 5.09 0.58 2.57
CA ARG A 78 6.50 0.98 2.45
C ARG A 78 6.85 1.36 1.01
N GLY A 79 6.33 0.62 0.04
CA GLY A 79 6.52 0.94 -1.37
C GLY A 79 5.89 2.28 -1.76
N VAL A 80 4.69 2.56 -1.25
CA VAL A 80 4.00 3.84 -1.47
C VAL A 80 4.83 5.00 -0.93
N VAL A 81 5.32 4.88 0.30
CA VAL A 81 6.15 5.91 0.92
C VAL A 81 7.44 6.12 0.13
N ARG A 82 8.10 5.03 -0.26
CA ARG A 82 9.34 5.11 -1.04
C ARG A 82 9.11 5.86 -2.36
N GLY A 83 8.04 5.52 -3.07
CA GLY A 83 7.68 6.18 -4.32
C GLY A 83 7.36 7.65 -4.12
N PHE A 84 6.63 7.99 -3.07
CA PHE A 84 6.28 9.37 -2.75
C PHE A 84 7.54 10.22 -2.49
N VAL A 85 8.44 9.71 -1.67
CA VAL A 85 9.68 10.43 -1.35
C VAL A 85 10.52 10.63 -2.61
N LYS A 86 10.67 9.56 -3.40
CA LYS A 86 11.51 9.59 -4.60
C LYS A 86 10.92 10.43 -5.71
N GLU A 87 9.63 10.21 -6.02
CA GLU A 87 8.98 10.82 -7.18
C GLU A 87 8.40 12.21 -6.88
N THR A 88 7.78 12.36 -5.74
CA THR A 88 7.06 13.59 -5.40
C THR A 88 7.93 14.58 -4.65
N LEU A 89 8.72 14.12 -3.71
CA LEU A 89 9.59 15.00 -2.92
C LEU A 89 10.99 15.16 -3.52
N GLY A 90 11.26 14.47 -4.63
CA GLY A 90 12.57 14.56 -5.29
C GLY A 90 13.72 14.01 -4.46
N GLY A 91 13.42 13.09 -3.54
CA GLY A 91 14.42 12.46 -2.69
C GLY A 91 14.77 13.21 -1.42
N THR A 92 14.19 14.41 -1.20
CA THR A 92 14.44 15.17 0.03
C THR A 92 13.35 14.89 1.06
N LEU A 93 13.71 14.80 2.32
CA LEU A 93 12.78 14.56 3.42
C LEU A 93 12.33 15.84 4.13
N SER A 94 12.90 16.99 3.78
CA SER A 94 12.60 18.25 4.48
C SER A 94 11.10 18.58 4.53
N PRO A 95 10.34 18.47 3.45
CA PRO A 95 8.90 18.75 3.52
C PRO A 95 8.16 17.78 4.45
N PHE A 96 8.61 16.54 4.52
CA PHE A 96 8.03 15.53 5.40
C PHE A 96 8.29 15.86 6.86
N VAL A 97 9.50 16.28 7.16
CA VAL A 97 9.90 16.70 8.52
C VAL A 97 9.06 17.91 8.95
N ALA A 98 8.90 18.88 8.05
CA ALA A 98 8.09 20.06 8.33
C ALA A 98 6.64 19.69 8.64
N TYR A 99 6.07 18.77 7.89
CA TYR A 99 4.72 18.28 8.14
C TYR A 99 4.59 17.66 9.53
N ILE A 100 5.54 16.80 9.90
CA ILE A 100 5.52 16.16 11.22
C ILE A 100 5.61 17.22 12.33
N ALA A 101 6.46 18.21 12.16
CA ALA A 101 6.68 19.26 13.17
C ALA A 101 5.48 20.17 13.35
N GLU A 102 4.76 20.48 12.27
CA GLU A 102 3.74 21.53 12.29
C GLU A 102 2.31 21.02 12.32
N GLU A 103 2.04 19.88 11.69
CA GLU A 103 0.66 19.45 11.47
C GLU A 103 0.32 18.06 11.99
N ALA A 104 1.30 17.17 12.07
CA ALA A 104 1.00 15.78 12.41
C ALA A 104 0.64 15.61 13.87
N SER A 105 -0.37 14.79 14.11
CA SER A 105 -0.73 14.33 15.45
C SER A 105 0.05 13.03 15.69
N VAL A 106 0.95 13.05 16.63
CA VAL A 106 1.84 11.91 16.90
C VAL A 106 1.46 11.26 18.22
N SER A 107 1.15 9.96 18.17
CA SER A 107 0.82 9.20 19.39
C SER A 107 2.08 8.96 20.23
N PRO A 108 1.93 8.68 21.55
CA PRO A 108 3.10 8.33 22.38
C PRO A 108 3.92 7.17 21.81
N GLN A 109 3.26 6.18 21.21
CA GLN A 109 3.95 5.04 20.61
C GLN A 109 4.76 5.46 19.38
N GLU A 110 4.17 6.28 18.54
CA GLU A 110 4.85 6.82 17.35
C GLU A 110 6.03 7.70 17.74
N LEU A 111 5.87 8.47 18.81
CA LEU A 111 6.96 9.30 19.32
C LEU A 111 8.14 8.44 19.75
N GLU A 112 7.87 7.32 20.43
CA GLU A 112 8.93 6.39 20.82
C GLU A 112 9.63 5.78 19.60
N GLU A 113 8.88 5.47 18.57
CA GLU A 113 9.44 4.96 17.31
C GLU A 113 10.35 6.00 16.66
N LEU A 114 9.91 7.27 16.64
CA LEU A 114 10.69 8.36 16.08
C LEU A 114 11.99 8.56 16.86
N LYS A 115 11.92 8.51 18.18
CA LYS A 115 13.12 8.65 19.04
C LYS A 115 14.13 7.55 18.74
N ARG A 116 13.68 6.30 18.64
CA ARG A 116 14.54 5.18 18.32
C ARG A 116 15.18 5.34 16.94
N LEU A 117 14.40 5.79 15.98
CA LEU A 117 14.88 6.00 14.62
C LEU A 117 16.00 7.05 14.61
N VAL A 118 15.80 8.16 15.33
CA VAL A 118 16.83 9.21 15.43
C VAL A 118 18.11 8.64 16.02
N GLU A 119 18.01 7.85 17.09
CA GLU A 119 19.18 7.21 17.70
C GLU A 119 19.91 6.28 16.72
N GLU A 120 19.16 5.50 15.96
CA GLU A 120 19.74 4.60 14.95
C GLU A 120 20.45 5.39 13.84
N LEU A 121 19.86 6.50 13.40
CA LEU A 121 20.47 7.34 12.36
C LEU A 121 21.75 7.99 12.86
N GLU A 122 21.75 8.47 14.09
CA GLU A 122 22.94 9.04 14.70
C GLU A 122 24.06 8.00 14.82
N SER A 123 23.70 6.80 15.22
CA SER A 123 24.62 5.67 15.32
C SER A 123 25.27 5.34 13.97
N ARG A 124 24.47 5.32 12.91
CA ARG A 124 24.98 5.06 11.56
C ARG A 124 25.91 6.13 11.07
N GLU A 125 25.62 7.38 11.41
CA GLU A 125 26.48 8.50 11.04
C GLU A 125 27.84 8.40 11.73
N GLU A 126 27.86 7.99 13.00
CA GLU A 126 29.10 7.80 13.75
C GLU A 126 29.98 6.69 13.17
N GLU A 127 29.36 5.66 12.58
CA GLU A 127 30.08 4.55 11.98
C GLU A 127 30.71 4.90 10.63
N ASN A 128 30.24 5.95 10.01
CA ASN A 128 30.75 6.45 8.73
C ASN A 128 31.72 7.59 8.96
#